data_f76a999be23d6a76a0a498b0b2954b3c
#
_entry.id   f76a999be23d6a76a0a498b0b2954b3c
#
_cell.length_a   1.000
_cell.length_b   1.000
_cell.length_c   1.000
_cell.angle_alpha   90.00
_cell.angle_beta   90.00
_cell.angle_gamma   90.00
#
_symmetry.space_group_name_H-M   'P 1'
#
loop_
_entity.id
_entity.type
_entity.pdbx_description
1 polymer ?
#
loop_
_entity_poly.entity_id
_entity_poly.type
_entity_poly.pdbx_seq_one_letter_code
_entity_poly.pdbx_strand_id
1 'polypeptide(L)'
;ASDVYKRRPQEVTRELYNRQIDLITTELAPHMRRYAKLLQKVNGLEQMKFEDLKVSLDDTFEPEITVEESRDYIKKALSIMGEDYMQMVNDAYDKRQIDFVQNKGKSTGAFCASPYQVNPFILISWTSKMTEVFVLAHELGHAGHFHLAHQNTNIFDESCSLYFVEAPSTMNEMLMANYLLAESDDPKFKRWVIASIISRTYYHNFVTHLLEAAYQREVYLLVDKGESMTADILNGIKRKVIEDFWGEAVEITEGAELTWMRQPHYYMGLYPYTYSAGLTISTIMSQRILKEGEPAVQEWTEVLKRGGSLPPVELAKMAGIDLTTDAPLKETIAYIGSLIDELEKLTEEIEQHK
;
A
#
# COMPACT_ATOMS: atom_id res chain seq x y z
N ALA A 1 -6.64 -10.27 -27.02
CA ALA A 1 -5.18 -10.52 -27.02
C ALA A 1 -4.44 -9.66 -25.99
N SER A 2 -4.76 -8.38 -25.91
CA SER A 2 -4.07 -7.44 -25.00
C SER A 2 -4.19 -7.84 -23.53
N ASP A 3 -5.37 -8.21 -23.07
CA ASP A 3 -5.63 -8.62 -21.69
C ASP A 3 -4.84 -9.87 -21.28
N VAL A 4 -4.81 -10.89 -22.12
CA VAL A 4 -4.11 -12.15 -21.85
C VAL A 4 -2.60 -11.93 -21.72
N TYR A 5 -2.00 -11.11 -22.61
CA TYR A 5 -0.54 -10.85 -22.56
C TYR A 5 -0.11 -10.00 -21.38
N LYS A 6 -0.95 -9.07 -20.91
CA LYS A 6 -0.61 -8.12 -19.86
C LYS A 6 -0.90 -8.65 -18.47
N ARG A 7 -1.83 -9.59 -18.34
CA ARG A 7 -2.21 -10.23 -17.09
C ARG A 7 -1.42 -11.51 -16.79
N ARG A 8 -1.04 -12.27 -17.82
CA ARG A 8 -0.22 -13.49 -17.68
C ARG A 8 1.08 -13.30 -16.89
N PRO A 9 1.83 -12.19 -17.06
CA PRO A 9 3.00 -11.96 -16.23
C PRO A 9 2.71 -11.92 -14.72
N GLN A 10 1.45 -11.61 -14.34
CA GLN A 10 1.02 -11.59 -12.93
C GLN A 10 0.39 -12.90 -12.47
N GLU A 11 0.25 -13.88 -13.35
CA GLU A 11 -0.24 -15.24 -13.08
C GLU A 11 -1.63 -15.31 -12.42
N VAL A 12 -2.50 -14.34 -12.72
CA VAL A 12 -3.87 -14.28 -12.17
C VAL A 12 -4.94 -14.38 -13.25
N THR A 13 -6.15 -14.79 -12.87
CA THR A 13 -7.28 -14.94 -13.78
C THR A 13 -7.98 -13.59 -14.04
N ARG A 14 -8.72 -13.51 -15.15
CA ARG A 14 -9.52 -12.31 -15.48
C ARG A 14 -10.63 -12.07 -14.46
N GLU A 15 -11.20 -13.16 -13.93
CA GLU A 15 -12.23 -13.11 -12.91
C GLU A 15 -11.70 -12.46 -11.62
N LEU A 16 -10.47 -12.81 -11.20
CA LEU A 16 -9.83 -12.21 -10.05
C LEU A 16 -9.57 -10.72 -10.28
N TYR A 17 -9.02 -10.36 -11.43
CA TYR A 17 -8.78 -8.96 -11.82
C TYR A 17 -10.07 -8.12 -11.81
N ASN A 18 -11.14 -8.61 -12.44
CA ASN A 18 -12.41 -7.88 -12.48
C ASN A 18 -13.04 -7.75 -11.10
N ARG A 19 -13.09 -8.85 -10.33
CA ARG A 19 -13.64 -8.87 -8.98
C ARG A 19 -12.96 -7.89 -8.05
N GLN A 20 -11.63 -7.81 -8.11
CA GLN A 20 -10.85 -6.86 -7.29
C GLN A 20 -11.24 -5.41 -7.59
N ILE A 21 -11.36 -5.04 -8.87
CA ILE A 21 -11.83 -3.71 -9.27
C ILE A 21 -13.26 -3.47 -8.81
N ASP A 22 -14.16 -4.41 -9.07
CA ASP A 22 -15.59 -4.24 -8.78
C ASP A 22 -15.84 -4.11 -7.27
N LEU A 23 -15.27 -4.99 -6.44
CA LEU A 23 -15.45 -4.93 -4.99
C LEU A 23 -14.91 -3.63 -4.39
N ILE A 24 -13.72 -3.21 -4.78
CA ILE A 24 -13.11 -2.01 -4.20
C ILE A 24 -13.88 -0.76 -4.67
N THR A 25 -14.26 -0.67 -5.94
CA THR A 25 -14.99 0.51 -6.43
C THR A 25 -16.40 0.61 -5.85
N THR A 26 -17.02 -0.49 -5.43
CA THR A 26 -18.38 -0.50 -4.87
C THR A 26 -18.42 -0.48 -3.35
N GLU A 27 -17.62 -1.36 -2.70
CA GLU A 27 -17.72 -1.57 -1.25
C GLU A 27 -16.78 -0.66 -0.45
N LEU A 28 -15.61 -0.26 -0.99
CA LEU A 28 -14.71 0.68 -0.33
C LEU A 28 -15.17 2.14 -0.49
N ALA A 29 -15.79 2.50 -1.62
CA ALA A 29 -16.17 3.89 -1.91
C ALA A 29 -16.99 4.55 -0.78
N PRO A 30 -18.00 3.91 -0.16
CA PRO A 30 -18.72 4.51 0.97
C PRO A 30 -17.83 4.89 2.16
N HIS A 31 -16.86 4.05 2.50
CA HIS A 31 -15.91 4.33 3.58
C HIS A 31 -14.99 5.51 3.23
N MET A 32 -14.47 5.56 2.01
CA MET A 32 -13.60 6.66 1.58
C MET A 32 -14.38 7.99 1.44
N ARG A 33 -15.66 7.95 1.09
CA ARG A 33 -16.53 9.13 1.11
C ARG A 33 -16.72 9.67 2.54
N ARG A 34 -16.82 8.79 3.54
CA ARG A 34 -16.85 9.21 4.96
C ARG A 34 -15.52 9.87 5.35
N TYR A 35 -14.40 9.26 4.96
CA TYR A 35 -13.08 9.84 5.19
C TYR A 35 -12.94 11.24 4.55
N ALA A 36 -13.40 11.42 3.31
CA ALA A 36 -13.41 12.73 2.65
C ALA A 36 -14.26 13.78 3.42
N LYS A 37 -15.43 13.38 3.94
CA LYS A 37 -16.26 14.26 4.78
C LYS A 37 -15.59 14.61 6.10
N LEU A 38 -14.84 13.68 6.70
CA LEU A 38 -14.05 13.96 7.90
C LEU A 38 -12.95 14.98 7.62
N LEU A 39 -12.21 14.82 6.50
CA LEU A 39 -11.22 15.81 6.05
C LEU A 39 -11.85 17.18 5.84
N GLN A 40 -13.01 17.24 5.17
CA GLN A 40 -13.76 18.47 4.95
C GLN A 40 -14.10 19.17 6.27
N LYS A 41 -14.66 18.43 7.22
CA LYS A 41 -15.06 18.94 8.54
C LYS A 41 -13.87 19.52 9.32
N VAL A 42 -12.80 18.73 9.42
CA VAL A 42 -11.62 19.09 10.24
C VAL A 42 -10.88 20.30 9.67
N ASN A 43 -10.81 20.41 8.34
CA ASN A 43 -10.14 21.52 7.67
C ASN A 43 -11.07 22.73 7.41
N GLY A 44 -12.34 22.67 7.83
CA GLY A 44 -13.30 23.78 7.68
C GLY A 44 -13.59 24.15 6.22
N LEU A 45 -13.54 23.19 5.30
CA LEU A 45 -13.78 23.42 3.88
C LEU A 45 -15.29 23.51 3.61
N GLU A 46 -15.72 24.52 2.85
CA GLU A 46 -17.12 24.64 2.42
C GLU A 46 -17.53 23.48 1.52
N GLN A 47 -16.65 23.07 0.62
CA GLN A 47 -16.80 21.98 -0.32
C GLN A 47 -15.51 21.18 -0.38
N MET A 48 -15.63 19.85 -0.36
CA MET A 48 -14.50 18.96 -0.59
C MET A 48 -14.25 18.81 -2.09
N LYS A 49 -13.11 19.24 -2.57
CA LYS A 49 -12.68 19.11 -3.97
C LYS A 49 -11.69 17.99 -4.15
N PHE A 50 -11.53 17.53 -5.39
CA PHE A 50 -10.63 16.39 -5.69
C PHE A 50 -9.18 16.67 -5.29
N GLU A 51 -8.68 17.88 -5.48
CA GLU A 51 -7.36 18.32 -5.06
C GLU A 51 -7.18 18.35 -3.53
N ASP A 52 -8.27 18.59 -2.77
CA ASP A 52 -8.26 18.65 -1.30
C ASP A 52 -8.13 17.27 -0.64
N LEU A 53 -8.29 16.16 -1.39
CA LEU A 53 -8.16 14.81 -0.86
C LEU A 53 -6.75 14.48 -0.33
N LYS A 54 -5.78 15.35 -0.56
CA LYS A 54 -4.39 15.21 -0.09
C LYS A 54 -4.07 16.07 1.15
N VAL A 55 -5.04 16.83 1.66
CA VAL A 55 -4.83 17.61 2.88
C VAL A 55 -4.66 16.69 4.09
N SER A 56 -3.85 17.11 5.04
CA SER A 56 -3.67 16.40 6.31
C SER A 56 -4.87 16.62 7.23
N LEU A 57 -5.17 15.65 8.10
CA LEU A 57 -6.08 15.87 9.23
C LEU A 57 -5.49 16.80 10.29
N ASP A 58 -4.16 16.87 10.40
CA ASP A 58 -3.44 17.77 11.29
C ASP A 58 -2.07 18.07 10.68
N ASP A 59 -1.94 19.22 10.04
CA ASP A 59 -0.72 19.67 9.40
C ASP A 59 0.35 20.15 10.39
N THR A 60 -0.05 20.36 11.66
CA THR A 60 0.84 20.81 12.73
C THR A 60 1.48 19.67 13.51
N PHE A 61 0.99 18.43 13.33
CA PHE A 61 1.43 17.25 14.05
C PHE A 61 2.10 16.24 13.14
N GLU A 62 3.41 16.35 13.00
CA GLU A 62 4.26 15.34 12.35
C GLU A 62 5.56 15.19 13.13
N PRO A 63 5.75 14.07 13.87
CA PRO A 63 6.94 13.89 14.70
C PRO A 63 8.23 13.92 13.87
N GLU A 64 9.22 14.67 14.35
CA GLU A 64 10.58 14.65 13.82
C GLU A 64 11.33 13.43 14.37
N ILE A 65 12.11 12.76 13.53
CA ILE A 65 12.83 11.53 13.84
C ILE A 65 14.23 11.58 13.22
N THR A 66 15.24 11.31 14.01
CA THR A 66 16.60 11.09 13.52
C THR A 66 16.77 9.69 12.91
N VAL A 67 17.86 9.50 12.16
CA VAL A 67 18.19 8.17 11.61
C VAL A 67 18.42 7.14 12.74
N GLU A 68 19.04 7.55 13.83
CA GLU A 68 19.31 6.72 15.00
C GLU A 68 17.99 6.28 15.67
N GLU A 69 17.08 7.21 15.92
CA GLU A 69 15.76 6.91 16.47
C GLU A 69 14.92 6.03 15.55
N SER A 70 15.03 6.24 14.22
CA SER A 70 14.35 5.38 13.25
C SER A 70 14.74 3.91 13.40
N ARG A 71 16.01 3.65 13.70
CA ARG A 71 16.51 2.29 13.97
C ARG A 71 15.82 1.65 15.16
N ASP A 72 15.60 2.41 16.22
CA ASP A 72 14.96 1.89 17.44
C ASP A 72 13.47 1.57 17.18
N TYR A 73 12.76 2.44 16.46
CA TYR A 73 11.37 2.18 16.05
C TYR A 73 11.25 0.95 15.16
N ILE A 74 12.07 0.85 14.13
CA ILE A 74 12.11 -0.31 13.21
C ILE A 74 12.39 -1.60 13.98
N LYS A 75 13.40 -1.61 14.86
CA LYS A 75 13.75 -2.80 15.64
C LYS A 75 12.61 -3.26 16.54
N LYS A 76 11.96 -2.35 17.23
CA LYS A 76 10.85 -2.69 18.12
C LYS A 76 9.64 -3.19 17.35
N ALA A 77 9.28 -2.51 16.26
CA ALA A 77 8.12 -2.86 15.45
C ALA A 77 8.29 -4.21 14.73
N LEU A 78 9.50 -4.50 14.22
CA LEU A 78 9.76 -5.71 13.45
C LEU A 78 10.34 -6.86 14.27
N SER A 79 10.58 -6.68 15.57
CA SER A 79 11.10 -7.74 16.46
C SER A 79 10.25 -9.00 16.48
N ILE A 80 8.96 -8.86 16.23
CA ILE A 80 8.00 -9.98 16.14
C ILE A 80 8.34 -10.96 15.01
N MET A 81 9.09 -10.50 13.98
CA MET A 81 9.49 -11.33 12.84
C MET A 81 10.62 -12.34 13.14
N GLY A 82 11.17 -12.31 14.36
CA GLY A 82 12.18 -13.25 14.83
C GLY A 82 13.62 -12.83 14.53
N GLU A 83 14.58 -13.61 15.07
CA GLU A 83 15.99 -13.25 15.11
C GLU A 83 16.63 -13.16 13.72
N ASP A 84 16.37 -14.11 12.82
CA ASP A 84 16.95 -14.13 11.48
C ASP A 84 16.54 -12.89 10.65
N TYR A 85 15.26 -12.50 10.73
CA TYR A 85 14.77 -11.30 10.08
C TYR A 85 15.41 -10.04 10.68
N MET A 86 15.53 -9.99 12.01
CA MET A 86 16.15 -8.86 12.70
C MET A 86 17.64 -8.76 12.46
N GLN A 87 18.33 -9.88 12.20
CA GLN A 87 19.74 -9.85 11.80
C GLN A 87 19.91 -9.11 10.45
N MET A 88 19.04 -9.39 9.46
CA MET A 88 19.04 -8.67 8.18
C MET A 88 18.79 -7.16 8.39
N VAL A 89 17.80 -6.79 9.22
CA VAL A 89 17.50 -5.39 9.55
C VAL A 89 18.70 -4.70 10.19
N ASN A 90 19.36 -5.34 11.16
CA ASN A 90 20.57 -4.79 11.80
C ASN A 90 21.72 -4.63 10.80
N ASP A 91 21.94 -5.63 9.94
CA ASP A 91 22.96 -5.59 8.90
C ASP A 91 22.73 -4.44 7.92
N ALA A 92 21.47 -4.12 7.58
CA ALA A 92 21.15 -3.01 6.68
C ALA A 92 21.67 -1.67 7.23
N TYR A 93 21.54 -1.44 8.54
CA TYR A 93 22.10 -0.25 9.19
C TYR A 93 23.61 -0.34 9.37
N ASP A 94 24.11 -1.43 9.95
CA ASP A 94 25.51 -1.56 10.38
C ASP A 94 26.48 -1.68 9.19
N LYS A 95 26.04 -2.30 8.08
CA LYS A 95 26.82 -2.47 6.84
C LYS A 95 26.54 -1.39 5.80
N ARG A 96 25.87 -0.30 6.19
CA ARG A 96 25.61 0.86 5.33
C ARG A 96 24.87 0.49 4.03
N GLN A 97 23.85 -0.36 4.14
CA GLN A 97 23.04 -0.79 3.00
C GLN A 97 21.88 0.20 2.74
N ILE A 98 21.73 1.24 3.57
CA ILE A 98 20.70 2.28 3.45
C ILE A 98 21.38 3.62 3.14
N ASP A 99 21.00 4.22 2.02
CA ASP A 99 21.44 5.57 1.63
C ASP A 99 20.42 6.62 2.09
N PHE A 100 20.70 7.24 3.24
CA PHE A 100 19.87 8.30 3.84
C PHE A 100 20.18 9.70 3.30
N VAL A 101 21.42 9.94 2.90
CA VAL A 101 21.93 11.31 2.65
C VAL A 101 21.31 11.90 1.40
N GLN A 102 20.81 13.13 1.54
CA GLN A 102 20.31 13.91 0.40
C GLN A 102 21.47 14.42 -0.44
N ASN A 103 21.43 14.17 -1.74
CA ASN A 103 22.44 14.57 -2.71
C ASN A 103 21.80 15.20 -3.95
N LYS A 104 22.53 16.11 -4.61
CA LYS A 104 22.10 16.63 -5.90
C LYS A 104 22.01 15.51 -6.93
N GLY A 105 20.83 15.37 -7.53
CA GLY A 105 20.56 14.32 -8.52
C GLY A 105 20.07 12.98 -7.95
N LYS A 106 19.94 12.86 -6.61
CA LYS A 106 19.29 11.70 -6.00
C LYS A 106 17.80 11.68 -6.37
N SER A 107 17.29 10.52 -6.74
CA SER A 107 15.86 10.32 -7.00
C SER A 107 15.03 10.59 -5.75
N THR A 108 13.83 11.12 -5.94
CA THR A 108 12.83 11.25 -4.87
C THR A 108 12.20 9.89 -4.56
N GLY A 109 11.64 9.74 -3.36
CA GLY A 109 11.01 8.50 -2.90
C GLY A 109 12.01 7.52 -2.29
N ALA A 110 11.70 6.24 -2.38
CA ALA A 110 12.56 5.16 -1.92
C ALA A 110 12.46 3.95 -2.86
N PHE A 111 13.44 3.07 -2.82
CA PHE A 111 13.40 1.75 -3.45
C PHE A 111 14.41 0.81 -2.80
N CYS A 112 14.12 -0.47 -2.87
CA CYS A 112 15.04 -1.55 -2.51
C CYS A 112 15.54 -2.25 -3.78
N ALA A 113 16.86 -2.37 -3.93
CA ALA A 113 17.51 -3.17 -4.96
C ALA A 113 18.20 -4.37 -4.30
N SER A 114 17.85 -5.58 -4.73
CA SER A 114 18.37 -6.81 -4.12
C SER A 114 18.83 -7.80 -5.20
N PRO A 115 20.02 -7.62 -5.78
CA PRO A 115 20.56 -8.57 -6.73
C PRO A 115 20.78 -9.94 -6.09
N TYR A 116 20.56 -11.02 -6.84
CA TYR A 116 20.68 -12.39 -6.33
C TYR A 116 22.04 -12.65 -5.65
N GLN A 117 21.99 -13.20 -4.43
CA GLN A 117 23.17 -13.47 -3.57
C GLN A 117 24.00 -12.23 -3.20
N VAL A 118 23.45 -11.03 -3.38
CA VAL A 118 24.06 -9.79 -2.89
C VAL A 118 23.16 -9.20 -1.80
N ASN A 119 23.77 -8.46 -0.87
CA ASN A 119 22.98 -7.76 0.17
C ASN A 119 22.00 -6.78 -0.49
N PRO A 120 20.80 -6.60 0.09
CA PRO A 120 19.88 -5.57 -0.37
C PRO A 120 20.47 -4.18 -0.15
N PHE A 121 20.13 -3.24 -1.05
CA PHE A 121 20.48 -1.83 -0.93
C PHE A 121 19.20 -1.01 -0.98
N ILE A 122 19.04 -0.12 -0.03
CA ILE A 122 17.88 0.77 0.08
C ILE A 122 18.33 2.20 -0.16
N LEU A 123 17.66 2.88 -1.11
CA LEU A 123 17.74 4.32 -1.26
C LEU A 123 16.48 4.93 -0.67
N ILE A 124 16.63 5.98 0.16
CA ILE A 124 15.50 6.70 0.73
C ILE A 124 15.78 8.21 0.74
N SER A 125 14.77 9.01 0.36
CA SER A 125 14.80 10.47 0.49
C SER A 125 14.42 10.87 1.90
N TRP A 126 15.41 10.88 2.82
CA TRP A 126 15.18 11.11 4.23
C TRP A 126 15.08 12.62 4.55
N THR A 127 13.99 13.03 5.20
CA THR A 127 13.71 14.43 5.62
C THR A 127 13.48 14.57 7.12
N SER A 128 13.84 13.52 7.90
CA SER A 128 13.72 13.49 9.37
C SER A 128 12.28 13.54 9.89
N LYS A 129 11.36 12.90 9.18
CA LYS A 129 9.96 12.81 9.59
C LYS A 129 9.56 11.37 9.88
N MET A 130 8.62 11.17 10.84
CA MET A 130 8.14 9.84 11.20
C MET A 130 7.47 9.11 10.03
N THR A 131 6.89 9.83 9.08
CA THR A 131 6.35 9.24 7.84
C THR A 131 7.40 8.49 7.04
N GLU A 132 8.67 8.88 7.10
CA GLU A 132 9.76 8.19 6.40
C GLU A 132 10.21 6.92 7.10
N VAL A 133 9.89 6.75 8.39
CA VAL A 133 10.10 5.48 9.10
C VAL A 133 9.16 4.41 8.52
N PHE A 134 7.93 4.76 8.14
CA PHE A 134 7.04 3.84 7.42
C PHE A 134 7.58 3.47 6.04
N VAL A 135 8.12 4.43 5.31
CA VAL A 135 8.76 4.17 4.00
C VAL A 135 9.97 3.27 4.18
N LEU A 136 10.79 3.49 5.20
CA LEU A 136 11.93 2.63 5.51
C LEU A 136 11.49 1.22 5.91
N ALA A 137 10.43 1.10 6.71
CA ALA A 137 9.84 -0.20 7.04
C ALA A 137 9.39 -0.95 5.78
N HIS A 138 8.75 -0.24 4.84
CA HIS A 138 8.35 -0.76 3.53
C HIS A 138 9.55 -1.33 2.76
N GLU A 139 10.60 -0.55 2.56
CA GLU A 139 11.79 -1.00 1.82
C GLU A 139 12.52 -2.16 2.53
N LEU A 140 12.54 -2.16 3.86
CA LEU A 140 13.03 -3.28 4.64
C LEU A 140 12.16 -4.54 4.50
N GLY A 141 10.87 -4.39 4.18
CA GLY A 141 9.99 -5.51 3.84
C GLY A 141 10.40 -6.21 2.55
N HIS A 142 10.71 -5.43 1.51
CA HIS A 142 11.30 -5.96 0.28
C HIS A 142 12.65 -6.62 0.55
N ALA A 143 13.54 -5.94 1.30
CA ALA A 143 14.86 -6.47 1.66
C ALA A 143 14.76 -7.82 2.39
N GLY A 144 13.84 -7.93 3.36
CA GLY A 144 13.58 -9.16 4.10
C GLY A 144 13.05 -10.30 3.22
N HIS A 145 12.13 -9.99 2.33
CA HIS A 145 11.62 -10.97 1.37
C HIS A 145 12.74 -11.52 0.48
N PHE A 146 13.48 -10.63 -0.20
CA PHE A 146 14.57 -11.07 -1.08
C PHE A 146 15.68 -11.78 -0.31
N HIS A 147 16.02 -11.34 0.90
CA HIS A 147 16.99 -12.02 1.75
C HIS A 147 16.60 -13.49 2.01
N LEU A 148 15.34 -13.72 2.42
CA LEU A 148 14.83 -15.07 2.67
C LEU A 148 14.69 -15.89 1.39
N ALA A 149 14.21 -15.28 0.30
CA ALA A 149 14.07 -15.92 -1.00
C ALA A 149 15.44 -16.38 -1.54
N HIS A 150 16.45 -15.52 -1.54
CA HIS A 150 17.79 -15.84 -2.06
C HIS A 150 18.49 -16.97 -1.31
N GLN A 151 18.17 -17.16 -0.01
CA GLN A 151 18.71 -18.28 0.78
C GLN A 151 17.99 -19.60 0.50
N ASN A 152 16.79 -19.58 -0.04
CA ASN A 152 15.91 -20.75 -0.15
C ASN A 152 15.50 -21.09 -1.58
N THR A 153 15.83 -20.24 -2.55
CA THR A 153 15.51 -20.44 -3.97
C THR A 153 16.76 -20.32 -4.84
N ASN A 154 16.60 -20.54 -6.14
CA ASN A 154 17.65 -20.31 -7.13
C ASN A 154 17.40 -18.98 -7.88
N ILE A 155 18.35 -18.55 -8.71
CA ILE A 155 18.28 -17.29 -9.47
C ILE A 155 17.06 -17.16 -10.40
N PHE A 156 16.44 -18.25 -10.80
CA PHE A 156 15.25 -18.22 -11.67
C PHE A 156 13.96 -18.02 -10.90
N ASP A 157 13.98 -18.31 -9.60
CA ASP A 157 12.83 -18.27 -8.70
C ASP A 157 12.98 -17.17 -7.61
N GLU A 158 13.96 -16.27 -7.75
CA GLU A 158 14.21 -15.22 -6.74
C GLU A 158 13.10 -14.18 -6.66
N SER A 159 12.53 -13.83 -7.83
CA SER A 159 11.57 -12.73 -7.97
C SER A 159 10.14 -13.26 -8.06
N CYS A 160 9.30 -12.87 -7.11
CA CYS A 160 7.88 -13.20 -7.16
C CYS A 160 7.11 -12.33 -8.18
N SER A 161 5.88 -12.74 -8.50
CA SER A 161 4.96 -11.93 -9.31
C SER A 161 4.73 -10.55 -8.68
N LEU A 162 4.61 -9.50 -9.51
CA LEU A 162 4.22 -8.15 -9.06
C LEU A 162 2.89 -8.14 -8.29
N TYR A 163 2.05 -9.13 -8.48
CA TYR A 163 0.80 -9.29 -7.73
C TYR A 163 1.03 -9.59 -6.23
N PHE A 164 2.22 -10.10 -5.87
CA PHE A 164 2.60 -10.44 -4.51
C PHE A 164 3.68 -9.51 -3.94
N VAL A 165 4.47 -8.85 -4.79
CA VAL A 165 5.71 -8.15 -4.41
C VAL A 165 5.51 -7.10 -3.30
N GLU A 166 4.34 -6.45 -3.25
CA GLU A 166 4.04 -5.43 -2.24
C GLU A 166 3.48 -6.02 -0.92
N ALA A 167 3.24 -7.32 -0.84
CA ALA A 167 2.76 -7.92 0.39
C ALA A 167 3.81 -7.88 1.52
N PRO A 168 5.10 -8.20 1.29
CA PRO A 168 6.13 -8.08 2.32
C PRO A 168 6.41 -6.63 2.75
N SER A 169 6.42 -5.69 1.82
CA SER A 169 6.69 -4.28 2.10
C SER A 169 5.59 -3.65 2.92
N THR A 170 4.34 -3.80 2.49
CA THR A 170 3.17 -3.29 3.23
C THR A 170 2.93 -4.03 4.54
N MET A 171 3.39 -5.30 4.67
CA MET A 171 3.37 -6.01 5.95
C MET A 171 4.19 -5.27 7.01
N ASN A 172 5.39 -4.84 6.69
CA ASN A 172 6.22 -4.09 7.62
C ASN A 172 5.60 -2.73 7.99
N GLU A 173 4.90 -2.06 7.04
CA GLU A 173 4.14 -0.85 7.38
C GLU A 173 3.03 -1.15 8.39
N MET A 174 2.29 -2.25 8.21
CA MET A 174 1.23 -2.66 9.15
C MET A 174 1.80 -3.01 10.52
N LEU A 175 2.91 -3.74 10.60
CA LEU A 175 3.58 -4.05 11.86
C LEU A 175 4.08 -2.78 12.56
N MET A 176 4.62 -1.81 11.81
CA MET A 176 5.02 -0.51 12.34
C MET A 176 3.82 0.26 12.90
N ALA A 177 2.72 0.34 12.15
CA ALA A 177 1.50 1.01 12.63
C ALA A 177 0.95 0.37 13.90
N ASN A 178 0.85 -0.96 13.92
CA ASN A 178 0.36 -1.71 15.07
C ASN A 178 1.24 -1.48 16.31
N TYR A 179 2.56 -1.48 16.14
CA TYR A 179 3.50 -1.15 17.20
C TYR A 179 3.27 0.26 17.74
N LEU A 180 3.19 1.28 16.87
CA LEU A 180 3.00 2.66 17.27
C LEU A 180 1.66 2.89 17.98
N LEU A 181 0.59 2.23 17.54
CA LEU A 181 -0.73 2.29 18.19
C LEU A 181 -0.74 1.65 19.59
N ALA A 182 0.11 0.64 19.80
CA ALA A 182 0.25 -0.02 21.10
C ALA A 182 1.15 0.76 22.08
N GLU A 183 2.12 1.53 21.59
CA GLU A 183 3.10 2.24 22.42
C GLU A 183 2.60 3.56 23.01
N SER A 184 1.50 4.13 22.51
CA SER A 184 1.03 5.45 22.95
C SER A 184 -0.47 5.45 23.21
N ASP A 185 -0.85 6.07 24.34
CA ASP A 185 -2.26 6.34 24.68
C ASP A 185 -2.69 7.76 24.27
N ASP A 186 -1.78 8.59 23.75
CA ASP A 186 -2.12 9.94 23.28
C ASP A 186 -3.09 9.89 22.07
N PRO A 187 -4.32 10.42 22.19
CA PRO A 187 -5.31 10.39 21.11
C PRO A 187 -4.82 11.12 19.84
N LYS A 188 -4.00 12.17 19.98
CA LYS A 188 -3.45 12.90 18.83
C LYS A 188 -2.45 12.06 18.07
N PHE A 189 -1.58 11.35 18.77
CA PHE A 189 -0.61 10.44 18.16
C PHE A 189 -1.32 9.27 17.47
N LYS A 190 -2.27 8.61 18.16
CA LYS A 190 -3.07 7.53 17.55
C LYS A 190 -3.82 7.99 16.30
N ARG A 191 -4.47 9.17 16.37
CA ARG A 191 -5.13 9.77 15.21
C ARG A 191 -4.17 9.98 14.05
N TRP A 192 -2.97 10.49 14.32
CA TRP A 192 -1.94 10.70 13.31
C TRP A 192 -1.49 9.38 12.67
N VAL A 193 -1.24 8.32 13.46
CA VAL A 193 -0.86 6.99 12.94
C VAL A 193 -1.94 6.43 12.03
N ILE A 194 -3.20 6.44 12.46
CA ILE A 194 -4.32 5.92 11.66
C ILE A 194 -4.51 6.77 10.39
N ALA A 195 -4.47 8.10 10.51
CA ALA A 195 -4.57 9.00 9.36
C ALA A 195 -3.45 8.76 8.35
N SER A 196 -2.22 8.51 8.81
CA SER A 196 -1.08 8.19 7.95
C SER A 196 -1.28 6.90 7.18
N ILE A 197 -1.72 5.83 7.83
CA ILE A 197 -2.02 4.55 7.16
C ILE A 197 -3.15 4.70 6.14
N ILE A 198 -4.24 5.42 6.49
CA ILE A 198 -5.35 5.63 5.55
C ILE A 198 -4.90 6.49 4.37
N SER A 199 -4.29 7.65 4.61
CA SER A 199 -3.98 8.62 3.55
C SER A 199 -2.81 8.20 2.65
N ARG A 200 -1.86 7.44 3.14
CA ARG A 200 -0.66 7.02 2.41
C ARG A 200 -0.80 5.59 1.91
N THR A 201 -0.94 4.61 2.81
CA THR A 201 -0.90 3.21 2.43
C THR A 201 -2.21 2.77 1.75
N TYR A 202 -3.36 2.89 2.42
CA TYR A 202 -4.63 2.45 1.81
C TYR A 202 -5.08 3.34 0.66
N TYR A 203 -5.00 4.66 0.80
CA TYR A 203 -5.39 5.56 -0.28
C TYR A 203 -4.55 5.35 -1.54
N HIS A 204 -3.24 5.17 -1.38
CA HIS A 204 -2.35 4.92 -2.52
C HIS A 204 -2.70 3.62 -3.23
N ASN A 205 -2.76 2.52 -2.49
CA ASN A 205 -2.90 1.18 -3.05
C ASN A 205 -4.35 0.82 -3.46
N PHE A 206 -5.34 1.24 -2.66
CA PHE A 206 -6.75 0.88 -2.87
C PHE A 206 -7.59 1.95 -3.55
N VAL A 207 -7.17 3.22 -3.57
CA VAL A 207 -7.89 4.28 -4.26
C VAL A 207 -7.14 4.73 -5.50
N THR A 208 -5.93 5.30 -5.33
CA THR A 208 -5.20 5.85 -6.47
C THR A 208 -4.98 4.80 -7.55
N HIS A 209 -4.27 3.73 -7.23
CA HIS A 209 -3.92 2.71 -8.22
C HIS A 209 -5.10 1.87 -8.70
N LEU A 210 -6.12 1.69 -7.84
CA LEU A 210 -7.26 0.92 -8.29
C LEU A 210 -8.18 1.71 -9.23
N LEU A 211 -8.36 3.02 -9.02
CA LEU A 211 -9.07 3.86 -10.00
C LEU A 211 -8.28 3.97 -11.31
N GLU A 212 -6.96 3.85 -11.27
CA GLU A 212 -6.13 3.65 -12.48
C GLU A 212 -6.44 2.32 -13.16
N ALA A 213 -6.53 1.24 -12.40
CA ALA A 213 -6.89 -0.08 -12.95
C ALA A 213 -8.30 -0.11 -13.52
N ALA A 214 -9.28 0.51 -12.84
CA ALA A 214 -10.64 0.64 -13.35
C ALA A 214 -10.68 1.41 -14.67
N TYR A 215 -9.96 2.52 -14.77
CA TYR A 215 -9.78 3.26 -16.01
C TYR A 215 -9.15 2.39 -17.10
N GLN A 216 -8.04 1.70 -16.82
CA GLN A 216 -7.38 0.83 -17.80
C GLN A 216 -8.32 -0.26 -18.31
N ARG A 217 -9.12 -0.87 -17.42
CA ARG A 217 -10.11 -1.88 -17.81
C ARG A 217 -11.06 -1.36 -18.88
N GLU A 218 -11.64 -0.19 -18.67
CA GLU A 218 -12.58 0.42 -19.63
C GLU A 218 -11.89 0.76 -20.97
N VAL A 219 -10.67 1.32 -20.91
CA VAL A 219 -9.89 1.62 -22.13
C VAL A 219 -9.60 0.35 -22.91
N TYR A 220 -9.13 -0.71 -22.26
CA TYR A 220 -8.82 -1.97 -22.94
C TYR A 220 -10.06 -2.64 -23.53
N LEU A 221 -11.21 -2.58 -22.87
CA LEU A 221 -12.47 -3.10 -23.39
C LEU A 221 -12.94 -2.37 -24.67
N LEU A 222 -12.71 -1.06 -24.75
CA LEU A 222 -13.02 -0.29 -25.97
C LEU A 222 -12.04 -0.61 -27.10
N VAL A 223 -10.75 -0.70 -26.80
CA VAL A 223 -9.73 -1.10 -27.79
C VAL A 223 -9.99 -2.50 -28.34
N ASP A 224 -10.39 -3.45 -27.49
CA ASP A 224 -10.73 -4.81 -27.92
C ASP A 224 -11.97 -4.85 -28.83
N LYS A 225 -12.87 -3.85 -28.74
CA LYS A 225 -14.00 -3.66 -29.66
C LYS A 225 -13.63 -2.95 -30.97
N GLY A 226 -12.37 -2.51 -31.11
CA GLY A 226 -11.88 -1.76 -32.26
C GLY A 226 -12.18 -0.26 -32.23
N GLU A 227 -12.56 0.28 -31.09
CA GLU A 227 -12.80 1.71 -30.93
C GLU A 227 -11.48 2.51 -30.97
N SER A 228 -11.53 3.68 -31.60
CA SER A 228 -10.39 4.60 -31.62
C SER A 228 -10.34 5.43 -30.35
N MET A 229 -9.17 5.48 -29.70
CA MET A 229 -8.97 6.27 -28.49
C MET A 229 -8.55 7.70 -28.83
N THR A 230 -9.40 8.67 -28.47
CA THR A 230 -9.07 10.10 -28.52
C THR A 230 -8.87 10.62 -27.09
N ALA A 231 -8.27 11.80 -26.96
CA ALA A 231 -8.09 12.46 -25.67
C ALA A 231 -9.43 12.67 -24.94
N ASP A 232 -10.47 13.08 -25.66
CA ASP A 232 -11.80 13.29 -25.09
C ASP A 232 -12.42 12.00 -24.55
N ILE A 233 -12.28 10.89 -25.28
CA ILE A 233 -12.77 9.58 -24.81
C ILE A 233 -11.99 9.16 -23.55
N LEU A 234 -10.68 9.30 -23.54
CA LEU A 234 -9.83 8.95 -22.40
C LEU A 234 -10.16 9.82 -21.19
N ASN A 235 -10.32 11.12 -21.35
CA ASN A 235 -10.75 12.06 -20.33
C ASN A 235 -12.13 11.69 -19.77
N GLY A 236 -13.10 11.41 -20.66
CA GLY A 236 -14.44 11.00 -20.26
C GLY A 236 -14.48 9.73 -19.43
N ILE A 237 -13.71 8.71 -19.81
CA ILE A 237 -13.58 7.47 -19.03
C ILE A 237 -12.97 7.76 -17.65
N LYS A 238 -11.87 8.52 -17.60
CA LYS A 238 -11.19 8.81 -16.34
C LYS A 238 -12.09 9.61 -15.41
N ARG A 239 -12.76 10.63 -15.93
CA ARG A 239 -13.70 11.45 -15.17
C ARG A 239 -14.82 10.61 -14.58
N LYS A 240 -15.46 9.77 -15.40
CA LYS A 240 -16.52 8.87 -14.96
C LYS A 240 -16.06 7.93 -13.82
N VAL A 241 -14.89 7.31 -13.93
CA VAL A 241 -14.36 6.43 -12.89
C VAL A 241 -14.18 7.17 -11.56
N ILE A 242 -13.69 8.41 -11.60
CA ILE A 242 -13.51 9.23 -10.39
C ILE A 242 -14.87 9.65 -9.81
N GLU A 243 -15.80 10.11 -10.64
CA GLU A 243 -17.14 10.53 -10.22
C GLU A 243 -17.93 9.36 -9.62
N ASP A 244 -17.90 8.18 -10.25
CA ASP A 244 -18.60 6.98 -9.75
C ASP A 244 -18.05 6.56 -8.36
N PHE A 245 -16.75 6.69 -8.11
CA PHE A 245 -16.16 6.35 -6.82
C PHE A 245 -16.49 7.38 -5.73
N TRP A 246 -16.31 8.66 -6.00
CA TRP A 246 -16.44 9.72 -5.00
C TRP A 246 -17.88 10.20 -4.80
N GLY A 247 -18.74 10.06 -5.82
CA GLY A 247 -20.14 10.54 -5.79
C GLY A 247 -20.22 12.00 -5.39
N GLU A 248 -21.26 12.35 -4.62
CA GLU A 248 -21.50 13.72 -4.15
C GLU A 248 -20.58 14.17 -2.99
N ALA A 249 -19.74 13.26 -2.47
CA ALA A 249 -18.87 13.59 -1.34
C ALA A 249 -17.68 14.47 -1.74
N VAL A 250 -17.32 14.46 -3.03
CA VAL A 250 -16.17 15.21 -3.56
C VAL A 250 -16.54 15.83 -4.90
N GLU A 251 -16.34 17.13 -5.03
CA GLU A 251 -16.44 17.84 -6.31
C GLU A 251 -15.26 17.48 -7.20
N ILE A 252 -15.53 16.93 -8.37
CA ILE A 252 -14.50 16.60 -9.35
C ILE A 252 -14.23 17.82 -10.22
N THR A 253 -13.18 18.54 -9.88
CA THR A 253 -12.74 19.76 -10.56
C THR A 253 -12.21 19.47 -11.96
N GLU A 254 -12.19 20.50 -12.82
CA GLU A 254 -11.59 20.39 -14.16
C GLU A 254 -10.10 20.06 -14.06
N GLY A 255 -9.66 19.12 -14.86
CA GLY A 255 -8.26 18.65 -14.88
C GLY A 255 -8.01 17.39 -14.03
N ALA A 256 -8.91 16.98 -13.13
CA ALA A 256 -8.79 15.74 -12.38
C ALA A 256 -8.72 14.51 -13.31
N GLU A 257 -9.41 14.57 -14.44
CA GLU A 257 -9.41 13.54 -15.49
C GLU A 257 -8.09 13.43 -16.24
N LEU A 258 -7.20 14.42 -16.18
CA LEU A 258 -5.94 14.45 -16.93
C LEU A 258 -4.81 13.63 -16.30
N THR A 259 -5.06 13.06 -15.11
CA THR A 259 -4.03 12.29 -14.37
C THR A 259 -3.48 11.09 -15.16
N TRP A 260 -4.25 10.52 -16.10
CA TRP A 260 -3.79 9.44 -16.97
C TRP A 260 -2.58 9.83 -17.85
N MET A 261 -2.45 11.11 -18.20
CA MET A 261 -1.32 11.58 -19.04
C MET A 261 0.00 11.66 -18.26
N ARG A 262 -0.06 11.80 -16.94
CA ARG A 262 1.12 12.02 -16.09
C ARG A 262 1.67 10.72 -15.50
N GLN A 263 0.80 9.79 -15.15
CA GLN A 263 1.14 8.62 -14.35
C GLN A 263 1.73 7.50 -15.22
N PRO A 264 3.01 7.13 -15.07
CA PRO A 264 3.65 6.13 -15.90
C PRO A 264 3.02 4.73 -15.76
N HIS A 265 2.40 4.42 -14.63
CA HIS A 265 1.75 3.14 -14.34
C HIS A 265 0.69 2.75 -15.37
N TYR A 266 0.02 3.72 -16.01
CA TYR A 266 -0.93 3.46 -17.09
C TYR A 266 -0.30 2.81 -18.32
N TYR A 267 1.02 2.93 -18.48
CA TYR A 267 1.77 2.45 -19.64
C TYR A 267 2.60 1.19 -19.32
N MET A 268 2.48 0.65 -18.12
CA MET A 268 3.20 -0.54 -17.65
C MET A 268 2.34 -1.83 -17.72
N GLY A 269 1.41 -1.90 -18.66
CA GLY A 269 0.45 -3.00 -18.74
C GLY A 269 -0.61 -2.92 -17.66
N LEU A 270 -1.11 -4.06 -17.19
CA LEU A 270 -2.07 -4.13 -16.08
C LEU A 270 -1.32 -4.14 -14.73
N TYR A 271 -0.54 -3.12 -14.45
CA TYR A 271 0.26 -3.01 -13.24
C TYR A 271 -0.50 -2.44 -12.04
N PRO A 272 -1.34 -1.37 -12.18
CA PRO A 272 -1.90 -0.67 -11.02
C PRO A 272 -2.72 -1.54 -10.06
N TYR A 273 -3.46 -2.55 -10.53
CA TYR A 273 -4.28 -3.39 -9.66
C TYR A 273 -3.46 -4.28 -8.70
N THR A 274 -2.18 -4.50 -8.99
CA THR A 274 -1.31 -5.37 -8.18
C THR A 274 -1.06 -4.81 -6.78
N TYR A 275 -1.08 -3.49 -6.64
CA TYR A 275 -0.86 -2.83 -5.35
C TYR A 275 -1.91 -3.20 -4.29
N SER A 276 -3.18 -3.20 -4.65
CA SER A 276 -4.24 -3.57 -3.70
C SER A 276 -4.24 -5.06 -3.36
N ALA A 277 -3.68 -5.91 -4.22
CA ALA A 277 -3.51 -7.33 -3.93
C ALA A 277 -2.50 -7.56 -2.80
N GLY A 278 -1.30 -6.99 -2.91
CA GLY A 278 -0.27 -7.07 -1.88
C GLY A 278 -0.77 -6.56 -0.53
N LEU A 279 -1.41 -5.39 -0.52
CA LEU A 279 -1.95 -4.80 0.71
C LEU A 279 -3.14 -5.58 1.30
N THR A 280 -3.92 -6.30 0.49
CA THR A 280 -4.94 -7.24 0.99
C THR A 280 -4.29 -8.37 1.79
N ILE A 281 -3.24 -8.97 1.24
CA ILE A 281 -2.50 -10.06 1.91
C ILE A 281 -1.89 -9.56 3.21
N SER A 282 -1.18 -8.43 3.19
CA SER A 282 -0.51 -7.90 4.38
C SER A 282 -1.48 -7.43 5.46
N THR A 283 -2.62 -6.84 5.10
CA THR A 283 -3.65 -6.45 6.07
C THR A 283 -4.14 -7.66 6.85
N ILE A 284 -4.56 -8.73 6.18
CA ILE A 284 -5.06 -9.94 6.83
C ILE A 284 -3.94 -10.60 7.64
N MET A 285 -2.77 -10.75 7.06
CA MET A 285 -1.67 -11.44 7.72
C MET A 285 -1.16 -10.68 8.94
N SER A 286 -1.11 -9.34 8.91
CA SER A 286 -0.74 -8.54 10.08
C SER A 286 -1.74 -8.69 11.23
N GLN A 287 -3.04 -8.77 10.93
CA GLN A 287 -4.07 -9.05 11.94
C GLN A 287 -3.94 -10.46 12.51
N ARG A 288 -3.61 -11.45 11.68
CA ARG A 288 -3.32 -12.82 12.13
C ARG A 288 -2.10 -12.85 13.06
N ILE A 289 -1.02 -12.17 12.70
CA ILE A 289 0.20 -12.09 13.54
C ILE A 289 -0.12 -11.47 14.91
N LEU A 290 -0.91 -10.41 14.97
CA LEU A 290 -1.32 -9.80 16.22
C LEU A 290 -2.15 -10.76 17.11
N LYS A 291 -2.99 -11.57 16.49
CA LYS A 291 -3.92 -12.48 17.21
C LYS A 291 -3.28 -13.82 17.57
N GLU A 292 -2.50 -14.40 16.66
CA GLU A 292 -1.99 -15.76 16.74
C GLU A 292 -0.51 -15.82 17.18
N GLY A 293 0.23 -14.71 17.04
CA GLY A 293 1.65 -14.63 17.42
C GLY A 293 2.57 -15.46 16.56
N GLU A 294 3.54 -16.11 17.19
CA GLU A 294 4.62 -16.87 16.57
C GLU A 294 4.18 -17.87 15.47
N PRO A 295 3.09 -18.66 15.62
CA PRO A 295 2.65 -19.55 14.54
C PRO A 295 2.38 -18.83 13.22
N ALA A 296 1.71 -17.67 13.26
CA ALA A 296 1.43 -16.87 12.07
C ALA A 296 2.70 -16.24 11.49
N VAL A 297 3.66 -15.85 12.32
CA VAL A 297 4.97 -15.37 11.88
C VAL A 297 5.73 -16.47 11.14
N GLN A 298 5.71 -17.68 11.64
CA GLN A 298 6.35 -18.83 10.99
C GLN A 298 5.72 -19.14 9.63
N GLU A 299 4.38 -19.17 9.53
CA GLU A 299 3.69 -19.33 8.25
C GLU A 299 4.10 -18.25 7.25
N TRP A 300 4.10 -16.97 7.68
CA TRP A 300 4.53 -15.86 6.84
C TRP A 300 5.98 -15.97 6.38
N THR A 301 6.88 -16.34 7.27
CA THR A 301 8.29 -16.55 6.95
C THR A 301 8.48 -17.66 5.92
N GLU A 302 7.74 -18.76 6.02
CA GLU A 302 7.75 -19.84 5.03
C GLU A 302 7.24 -19.39 3.65
N VAL A 303 6.28 -18.48 3.59
CA VAL A 303 5.82 -17.85 2.34
C VAL A 303 6.95 -17.02 1.72
N LEU A 304 7.62 -16.16 2.52
CA LEU A 304 8.72 -15.30 2.04
C LEU A 304 9.89 -16.12 1.47
N LYS A 305 10.19 -17.26 2.05
CA LYS A 305 11.25 -18.18 1.58
C LYS A 305 10.97 -18.75 0.19
N ARG A 306 9.75 -18.70 -0.32
CA ARG A 306 9.39 -19.24 -1.63
C ARG A 306 9.81 -18.35 -2.80
N GLY A 307 10.08 -17.06 -2.58
CA GLY A 307 10.36 -16.13 -3.69
C GLY A 307 9.30 -16.24 -4.78
N GLY A 308 9.72 -16.46 -6.01
CA GLY A 308 8.86 -16.65 -7.19
C GLY A 308 8.59 -18.12 -7.57
N SER A 309 8.94 -19.09 -6.72
CA SER A 309 8.78 -20.52 -7.03
C SER A 309 7.31 -20.99 -7.12
N LEU A 310 6.36 -20.16 -6.70
CA LEU A 310 4.92 -20.42 -6.76
C LEU A 310 4.17 -19.22 -7.32
N PRO A 311 3.01 -19.44 -7.99
CA PRO A 311 2.10 -18.37 -8.38
C PRO A 311 1.60 -17.56 -7.17
N PRO A 312 1.28 -16.28 -7.33
CA PRO A 312 0.93 -15.38 -6.21
C PRO A 312 -0.31 -15.83 -5.43
N VAL A 313 -1.27 -16.47 -6.09
CA VAL A 313 -2.48 -17.02 -5.43
C VAL A 313 -2.11 -18.19 -4.52
N GLU A 314 -1.15 -19.03 -4.91
CA GLU A 314 -0.67 -20.15 -4.08
C GLU A 314 0.19 -19.62 -2.91
N LEU A 315 1.01 -18.59 -3.12
CA LEU A 315 1.74 -17.92 -2.03
C LEU A 315 0.77 -17.36 -0.97
N ALA A 316 -0.28 -16.64 -1.39
CA ALA A 316 -1.30 -16.13 -0.48
C ALA A 316 -2.02 -17.26 0.26
N LYS A 317 -2.32 -18.36 -0.42
CA LYS A 317 -2.96 -19.52 0.15
C LYS A 317 -2.11 -20.24 1.21
N MET A 318 -0.79 -20.26 1.05
CA MET A 318 0.12 -20.72 2.10
C MET A 318 0.02 -19.88 3.37
N ALA A 319 -0.28 -18.57 3.24
CA ALA A 319 -0.57 -17.68 4.36
C ALA A 319 -2.04 -17.78 4.84
N GLY A 320 -2.79 -18.81 4.43
CA GLY A 320 -4.19 -19.00 4.81
C GLY A 320 -5.18 -18.05 4.12
N ILE A 321 -4.77 -17.36 3.03
CA ILE A 321 -5.55 -16.32 2.35
C ILE A 321 -5.96 -16.81 0.96
N ASP A 322 -7.25 -17.11 0.77
CA ASP A 322 -7.78 -17.56 -0.53
C ASP A 322 -8.26 -16.38 -1.38
N LEU A 323 -7.35 -15.85 -2.20
CA LEU A 323 -7.63 -14.74 -3.12
C LEU A 323 -8.62 -15.12 -4.25
N THR A 324 -9.00 -16.39 -4.38
CA THR A 324 -10.00 -16.81 -5.38
C THR A 324 -11.43 -16.51 -4.94
N THR A 325 -11.63 -16.05 -3.71
CA THR A 325 -12.92 -15.68 -3.13
C THR A 325 -13.01 -14.17 -2.86
N ASP A 326 -14.20 -13.67 -2.51
CA ASP A 326 -14.42 -12.28 -2.13
C ASP A 326 -13.93 -12.00 -0.69
N ALA A 327 -13.82 -13.02 0.14
CA ALA A 327 -13.64 -12.87 1.59
C ALA A 327 -12.42 -12.00 1.97
N PRO A 328 -11.21 -12.21 1.41
CA PRO A 328 -10.04 -11.42 1.77
C PRO A 328 -10.20 -9.92 1.49
N LEU A 329 -10.77 -9.57 0.34
CA LEU A 329 -11.02 -8.17 -0.02
C LEU A 329 -12.06 -7.54 0.89
N LYS A 330 -13.17 -8.25 1.18
CA LYS A 330 -14.23 -7.76 2.07
C LYS A 330 -13.72 -7.58 3.50
N GLU A 331 -12.90 -8.48 3.99
CA GLU A 331 -12.25 -8.37 5.30
C GLU A 331 -11.34 -7.14 5.37
N THR A 332 -10.51 -6.93 4.33
CA THR A 332 -9.65 -5.75 4.24
C THR A 332 -10.45 -4.45 4.16
N ILE A 333 -11.52 -4.41 3.38
CA ILE A 333 -12.40 -3.24 3.28
C ILE A 333 -13.08 -2.95 4.63
N ALA A 334 -13.55 -3.98 5.32
CA ALA A 334 -14.14 -3.85 6.66
C ALA A 334 -13.10 -3.31 7.67
N TYR A 335 -11.84 -3.77 7.58
CA TYR A 335 -10.76 -3.25 8.40
C TYR A 335 -10.50 -1.75 8.13
N ILE A 336 -10.46 -1.33 6.86
CA ILE A 336 -10.32 0.09 6.51
C ILE A 336 -11.51 0.89 7.10
N GLY A 337 -12.73 0.35 7.01
CA GLY A 337 -13.91 0.93 7.62
C GLY A 337 -13.74 1.14 9.12
N SER A 338 -13.22 0.15 9.85
CA SER A 338 -12.98 0.24 11.29
C SER A 338 -11.89 1.28 11.66
N LEU A 339 -10.88 1.45 10.81
CA LEU A 339 -9.87 2.51 11.00
C LEU A 339 -10.51 3.91 10.85
N ILE A 340 -11.44 4.06 9.91
CA ILE A 340 -12.16 5.33 9.72
C ILE A 340 -13.10 5.59 10.92
N ASP A 341 -13.78 4.57 11.45
CA ASP A 341 -14.60 4.68 12.65
C ASP A 341 -13.77 5.17 13.86
N GLU A 342 -12.59 4.58 14.08
CA GLU A 342 -11.70 5.00 15.16
C GLU A 342 -11.13 6.41 14.92
N LEU A 343 -10.86 6.77 13.67
CA LEU A 343 -10.40 8.12 13.31
C LEU A 343 -11.44 9.19 13.60
N GLU A 344 -12.73 8.93 13.30
CA GLU A 344 -13.85 9.81 13.63
C GLU A 344 -13.96 9.98 15.15
N LYS A 345 -13.93 8.89 15.90
CA LYS A 345 -13.99 8.87 17.38
C LYS A 345 -12.84 9.67 18.03
N LEU A 346 -11.59 9.40 17.63
CA LEU A 346 -10.43 10.14 18.13
C LEU A 346 -10.50 11.64 17.81
N THR A 347 -11.06 11.99 16.65
CA THR A 347 -11.25 13.39 16.26
C THR A 347 -12.26 14.09 17.17
N GLU A 348 -13.37 13.44 17.48
CA GLU A 348 -14.38 13.96 18.42
C GLU A 348 -13.81 14.09 19.84
N GLU A 349 -13.06 13.13 20.31
CA GLU A 349 -12.40 13.17 21.62
C GLU A 349 -11.44 14.37 21.72
N ILE A 350 -10.61 14.60 20.70
CA ILE A 350 -9.67 15.73 20.67
C ILE A 350 -10.42 17.08 20.61
N GLU A 351 -11.54 17.17 19.88
CA GLU A 351 -12.36 18.37 19.79
C GLU A 351 -13.02 18.73 21.15
N GLN A 352 -13.44 17.74 21.94
CA GLN A 352 -14.04 17.94 23.26
C GLN A 352 -13.03 18.42 24.33
N HIS A 353 -11.75 18.22 24.12
CA HIS A 353 -10.68 18.62 25.05
C HIS A 353 -9.94 19.91 24.63
N LYS A 354 -10.44 20.60 23.59
CA LYS A 354 -9.98 21.94 23.20
C LYS A 354 -10.78 23.03 23.91
#